data_4d383aa1e4419e0191883b76d0d9ab5d
#
_entry.id   4d383aa1e4419e0191883b76d0d9ab5d
#
_cell.length_a   1.000
_cell.length_b   1.000
_cell.length_c   1.000
_cell.angle_alpha   90.00
_cell.angle_beta   90.00
_cell.angle_gamma   90.00
#
_symmetry.space_group_name_H-M   'P 1'
#
loop_
_entity.id
_entity.type
_entity.pdbx_description
1 polymer ?
#
loop_
_entity_poly.entity_id
_entity_poly.type
_entity_poly.pdbx_seq_one_letter_code
_entity_poly.pdbx_strand_id
1 'polypeptide(L)'
;MVGRGELTDRAWAAIAPLLPPVSGGGRRWRDHRQVINAILWKLRTGAPWRDLPERYGPWKTAHERLRLWTKDGTWARILDEVIVKDDSVGDVEWVISVDSSVVRAHQHSAGARKKGAARPKSTLAVDGEGLGRSRGGLSTKIHLAVDGRGLPMRVVLTAGQAGDNPQLLPLLDGIRVRRDGPGRPRSRPDVVIADKAYSHPSTRQALRRRGITFVSPERTDQIAQRAAKGARGGRPPAFDTELYKQRNVVERCFNRLKQFRDLATRYAKRVAYYQAELTIAAIVLWLR
;
A
#
# COMPACT_ATOMS: atom_id res chain seq x y z
N MET A 1 26.92 -2.62 -15.12
CA MET A 1 26.56 -3.59 -14.06
C MET A 1 25.51 -2.95 -13.16
N VAL A 2 24.31 -3.58 -13.01
CA VAL A 2 23.23 -3.06 -12.15
C VAL A 2 23.61 -3.31 -10.69
N GLY A 3 23.64 -2.25 -9.86
CA GLY A 3 23.95 -2.39 -8.44
C GLY A 3 22.83 -3.08 -7.65
N ARG A 4 23.16 -3.66 -6.48
CA ARG A 4 22.17 -4.35 -5.62
C ARG A 4 21.01 -3.41 -5.23
N GLY A 5 19.80 -3.76 -5.66
CA GLY A 5 18.58 -3.00 -5.36
C GLY A 5 18.28 -1.84 -6.31
N GLU A 6 19.02 -1.72 -7.40
CA GLU A 6 18.71 -0.83 -8.50
C GLU A 6 17.72 -1.48 -9.48
N LEU A 7 17.10 -0.67 -10.34
CA LEU A 7 16.20 -1.15 -11.39
C LEU A 7 16.97 -1.99 -12.40
N THR A 8 16.50 -3.20 -12.64
CA THR A 8 16.95 -4.01 -13.79
C THR A 8 16.56 -3.33 -15.10
N ASP A 9 17.20 -3.73 -16.22
CA ASP A 9 16.83 -3.18 -17.54
C ASP A 9 15.38 -3.52 -17.90
N ARG A 10 14.90 -4.71 -17.55
CA ARG A 10 13.50 -5.12 -17.70
C ARG A 10 12.55 -4.20 -16.91
N ALA A 11 12.85 -3.98 -15.63
CA ALA A 11 12.03 -3.12 -14.77
C ALA A 11 12.04 -1.66 -15.27
N TRP A 12 13.21 -1.18 -15.72
CA TRP A 12 13.32 0.13 -16.32
C TRP A 12 12.48 0.27 -17.60
N ALA A 13 12.59 -0.68 -18.53
CA ALA A 13 11.82 -0.68 -19.77
C ALA A 13 10.30 -0.64 -19.53
N ALA A 14 9.82 -1.28 -18.45
CA ALA A 14 8.41 -1.29 -18.10
C ALA A 14 7.89 0.07 -17.59
N ILE A 15 8.72 0.86 -16.88
CA ILE A 15 8.27 2.12 -16.26
C ILE A 15 8.73 3.37 -17.00
N ALA A 16 9.78 3.31 -17.82
CA ALA A 16 10.32 4.47 -18.53
C ALA A 16 9.27 5.22 -19.38
N PRO A 17 8.38 4.53 -20.13
CA PRO A 17 7.33 5.20 -20.93
C PRO A 17 6.27 5.91 -20.09
N LEU A 18 6.15 5.56 -18.80
CA LEU A 18 5.13 6.10 -17.89
C LEU A 18 5.60 7.36 -17.16
N LEU A 19 6.89 7.68 -17.29
CA LEU A 19 7.50 8.84 -16.66
C LEU A 19 7.22 10.11 -17.49
N PRO A 20 7.11 11.27 -16.82
CA PRO A 20 7.03 12.54 -17.53
C PRO A 20 8.21 12.73 -18.49
N PRO A 21 8.01 13.32 -19.66
CA PRO A 21 9.10 13.59 -20.59
C PRO A 21 10.16 14.49 -19.94
N VAL A 22 11.42 14.31 -20.32
CA VAL A 22 12.50 15.21 -19.95
C VAL A 22 12.32 16.49 -20.74
N SER A 23 11.44 17.38 -20.26
CA SER A 23 10.95 18.50 -21.05
C SER A 23 11.97 19.64 -21.20
N GLY A 24 11.95 20.25 -22.35
CA GLY A 24 12.84 21.29 -22.84
C GLY A 24 12.46 22.72 -22.46
N GLY A 25 12.19 23.02 -21.21
CA GLY A 25 12.04 24.39 -20.73
C GLY A 25 12.95 24.61 -19.52
N GLY A 26 14.12 25.19 -19.69
CA GLY A 26 15.04 25.45 -18.60
C GLY A 26 16.17 24.41 -18.45
N ARG A 27 16.73 24.26 -17.26
CA ARG A 27 17.84 23.35 -17.00
C ARG A 27 17.45 21.89 -17.27
N ARG A 28 18.22 21.20 -18.12
CA ARG A 28 18.03 19.79 -18.47
C ARG A 28 17.90 18.91 -17.23
N TRP A 29 16.87 18.08 -17.18
CA TRP A 29 16.65 17.15 -16.08
C TRP A 29 17.72 16.05 -16.08
N ARG A 30 18.11 15.61 -14.88
CA ARG A 30 18.95 14.42 -14.76
C ARG A 30 18.18 13.18 -15.18
N ASP A 31 18.92 12.18 -15.59
CA ASP A 31 18.42 10.87 -15.98
C ASP A 31 17.44 10.33 -14.93
N HIS A 32 16.27 9.91 -15.38
CA HIS A 32 15.20 9.43 -14.51
C HIS A 32 15.56 8.13 -13.82
N ARG A 33 16.27 7.22 -14.52
CA ARG A 33 16.68 5.94 -13.95
C ARG A 33 17.66 6.15 -12.81
N GLN A 34 18.64 7.06 -12.98
CA GLN A 34 19.58 7.43 -11.93
C GLN A 34 18.85 7.98 -10.69
N VAL A 35 17.88 8.87 -10.90
CA VAL A 35 17.08 9.47 -9.81
C VAL A 35 16.24 8.42 -9.09
N ILE A 36 15.60 7.51 -9.82
CA ILE A 36 14.81 6.42 -9.20
C ILE A 36 15.72 5.48 -8.41
N ASN A 37 16.89 5.12 -8.95
CA ASN A 37 17.87 4.30 -8.24
C ASN A 37 18.36 4.98 -6.96
N ALA A 38 18.53 6.31 -6.95
CA ALA A 38 18.81 7.08 -5.75
C ALA A 38 17.71 6.95 -4.69
N ILE A 39 16.44 7.07 -5.12
CA ILE A 39 15.29 6.90 -4.23
C ILE A 39 15.24 5.46 -3.70
N LEU A 40 15.43 4.46 -4.54
CA LEU A 40 15.45 3.05 -4.14
C LEU A 40 16.59 2.74 -3.18
N TRP A 41 17.76 3.32 -3.39
CA TRP A 41 18.88 3.20 -2.45
C TRP A 41 18.49 3.75 -1.07
N LYS A 42 17.89 4.93 -1.02
CA LYS A 42 17.39 5.56 0.23
C LYS A 42 16.36 4.67 0.91
N LEU A 43 15.35 4.21 0.19
CA LEU A 43 14.31 3.33 0.74
C LEU A 43 14.90 2.03 1.31
N ARG A 44 15.82 1.42 0.62
CA ARG A 44 16.45 0.17 1.02
C ARG A 44 17.34 0.32 2.25
N THR A 45 18.11 1.40 2.34
CA THR A 45 19.09 1.60 3.41
C THR A 45 18.50 2.29 4.65
N GLY A 46 17.49 3.14 4.47
CA GLY A 46 16.99 4.04 5.52
C GLY A 46 17.95 5.16 5.88
N ALA A 47 19.05 5.33 5.13
CA ALA A 47 20.05 6.33 5.39
C ALA A 47 19.50 7.76 5.15
N PRO A 48 20.07 8.80 5.79
CA PRO A 48 19.73 10.18 5.49
C PRO A 48 19.99 10.53 4.02
N TRP A 49 19.21 11.44 3.44
CA TRP A 49 19.40 11.89 2.06
C TRP A 49 20.82 12.43 1.78
N ARG A 50 21.44 13.04 2.78
CA ARG A 50 22.78 13.63 2.64
C ARG A 50 23.90 12.60 2.44
N ASP A 51 23.62 11.34 2.84
CA ASP A 51 24.55 10.21 2.73
C ASP A 51 24.41 9.47 1.39
N LEU A 52 23.61 10.03 0.45
CA LEU A 52 23.43 9.44 -0.87
C LEU A 52 24.77 9.36 -1.60
N PRO A 53 25.20 8.17 -2.07
CA PRO A 53 26.45 8.00 -2.81
C PRO A 53 26.49 8.88 -4.07
N GLU A 54 27.66 9.45 -4.37
CA GLU A 54 27.88 10.39 -5.49
C GLU A 54 27.44 9.83 -6.85
N ARG A 55 27.56 8.51 -7.06
CA ARG A 55 27.11 7.84 -8.30
C ARG A 55 25.64 8.06 -8.65
N TYR A 56 24.81 8.37 -7.66
CA TYR A 56 23.39 8.71 -7.86
C TYR A 56 23.15 10.21 -8.09
N GLY A 57 24.21 11.00 -8.03
CA GLY A 57 24.15 12.47 -8.17
C GLY A 57 23.66 13.17 -6.90
N PRO A 58 23.38 14.47 -6.98
CA PRO A 58 23.03 15.28 -5.82
C PRO A 58 21.74 14.79 -5.15
N TRP A 59 21.78 14.56 -3.85
CA TRP A 59 20.64 14.12 -3.07
C TRP A 59 19.42 15.06 -3.17
N LYS A 60 19.65 16.37 -3.29
CA LYS A 60 18.58 17.37 -3.48
C LYS A 60 17.72 17.05 -4.71
N THR A 61 18.36 16.66 -5.82
CA THR A 61 17.67 16.32 -7.06
C THR A 61 16.74 15.11 -6.87
N ALA A 62 17.22 14.04 -6.23
CA ALA A 62 16.42 12.86 -5.96
C ALA A 62 15.25 13.16 -4.99
N HIS A 63 15.51 13.90 -3.93
CA HIS A 63 14.51 14.31 -2.96
C HIS A 63 13.42 15.22 -3.58
N GLU A 64 13.82 16.22 -4.37
CA GLU A 64 12.87 17.10 -5.06
C GLU A 64 12.04 16.36 -6.09
N ARG A 65 12.63 15.38 -6.79
CA ARG A 65 11.91 14.56 -7.75
C ARG A 65 10.91 13.62 -7.06
N LEU A 66 11.28 13.02 -5.94
CA LEU A 66 10.32 12.25 -5.11
C LEU A 66 9.13 13.13 -4.72
N ARG A 67 9.38 14.37 -4.27
CA ARG A 67 8.32 15.31 -3.90
C ARG A 67 7.44 15.71 -5.09
N LEU A 68 8.05 16.04 -6.21
CA LEU A 68 7.33 16.43 -7.42
C LEU A 68 6.40 15.30 -7.89
N TRP A 69 6.95 14.10 -8.06
CA TRP A 69 6.19 12.93 -8.54
C TRP A 69 5.19 12.38 -7.50
N THR A 70 5.34 12.74 -6.24
CA THR A 70 4.31 12.52 -5.22
C THR A 70 3.16 13.51 -5.39
N LYS A 71 3.46 14.79 -5.63
CA LYS A 71 2.45 15.85 -5.75
C LYS A 71 1.60 15.71 -7.01
N ASP A 72 2.19 15.33 -8.12
CA ASP A 72 1.51 15.20 -9.42
C ASP A 72 0.89 13.81 -9.66
N GLY A 73 1.08 12.86 -8.71
CA GLY A 73 0.51 11.51 -8.75
C GLY A 73 1.24 10.54 -9.68
N THR A 74 2.44 10.87 -10.15
CA THR A 74 3.23 10.00 -11.06
C THR A 74 3.43 8.60 -10.49
N TRP A 75 3.76 8.46 -9.20
CA TRP A 75 3.96 7.15 -8.57
C TRP A 75 2.70 6.28 -8.58
N ALA A 76 1.54 6.91 -8.31
CA ALA A 76 0.27 6.19 -8.35
C ALA A 76 -0.04 5.70 -9.77
N ARG A 77 0.13 6.56 -10.80
CA ARG A 77 -0.06 6.16 -12.20
C ARG A 77 0.86 5.01 -12.61
N ILE A 78 2.13 5.03 -12.22
CA ILE A 78 3.05 3.94 -12.54
C ILE A 78 2.56 2.63 -11.92
N LEU A 79 2.16 2.63 -10.64
CA LEU A 79 1.63 1.43 -10.00
C LEU A 79 0.36 0.93 -10.70
N ASP A 80 -0.58 1.83 -11.00
CA ASP A 80 -1.83 1.50 -11.68
C ASP A 80 -1.56 0.87 -13.05
N GLU A 81 -0.66 1.42 -13.86
CA GLU A 81 -0.31 0.88 -15.18
C GLU A 81 0.40 -0.48 -15.11
N VAL A 82 1.27 -0.69 -14.13
CA VAL A 82 1.91 -1.98 -13.92
C VAL A 82 0.87 -3.05 -13.56
N ILE A 83 -0.08 -2.72 -12.66
CA ILE A 83 -1.17 -3.64 -12.30
C ILE A 83 -2.09 -3.91 -13.51
N VAL A 84 -2.44 -2.88 -14.29
CA VAL A 84 -3.25 -3.03 -15.50
C VAL A 84 -2.61 -3.99 -16.49
N LYS A 85 -1.30 -3.87 -16.69
CA LYS A 85 -0.57 -4.75 -17.60
C LYS A 85 -0.61 -6.21 -17.15
N ASP A 86 -0.40 -6.48 -15.87
CA ASP A 86 -0.46 -7.83 -15.32
C ASP A 86 -1.90 -8.38 -15.34
N ASP A 87 -2.92 -7.55 -15.05
CA ASP A 87 -4.34 -7.97 -15.14
C ASP A 87 -4.75 -8.29 -16.58
N SER A 88 -4.20 -7.57 -17.56
CA SER A 88 -4.51 -7.79 -18.99
C SER A 88 -4.05 -9.15 -19.52
N VAL A 89 -3.01 -9.73 -18.92
CA VAL A 89 -2.49 -11.08 -19.25
C VAL A 89 -3.01 -12.16 -18.30
N GLY A 90 -3.90 -11.79 -17.34
CA GLY A 90 -4.50 -12.73 -16.41
C GLY A 90 -3.64 -13.06 -15.19
N ASP A 91 -2.55 -12.34 -14.97
CA ASP A 91 -1.61 -12.61 -13.89
C ASP A 91 -2.08 -12.06 -12.52
N VAL A 92 -3.11 -11.21 -12.47
CA VAL A 92 -3.69 -10.74 -11.20
C VAL A 92 -4.70 -11.74 -10.66
N GLU A 93 -4.43 -12.27 -9.47
CA GLU A 93 -5.37 -13.14 -8.76
C GLU A 93 -6.32 -12.31 -7.88
N TRP A 94 -7.62 -12.35 -8.19
CA TRP A 94 -8.63 -11.56 -7.50
C TRP A 94 -9.13 -12.17 -6.17
N VAL A 95 -8.32 -13.01 -5.57
CA VAL A 95 -8.40 -13.43 -4.17
C VAL A 95 -7.60 -12.43 -3.35
N ILE A 96 -8.27 -11.48 -2.71
CA ILE A 96 -7.63 -10.37 -2.00
C ILE A 96 -7.45 -10.70 -0.53
N SER A 97 -6.19 -10.74 -0.07
CA SER A 97 -5.87 -10.85 1.35
C SER A 97 -5.63 -9.47 1.95
N VAL A 98 -6.23 -9.23 3.13
CA VAL A 98 -6.16 -7.94 3.83
C VAL A 98 -5.59 -8.12 5.23
N ASP A 99 -4.68 -7.23 5.61
CA ASP A 99 -4.15 -7.14 6.97
C ASP A 99 -3.65 -5.73 7.28
N SER A 100 -3.28 -5.48 8.52
CA SER A 100 -2.69 -4.22 8.96
C SER A 100 -1.39 -4.41 9.76
N SER A 101 -0.51 -3.44 9.70
CA SER A 101 0.72 -3.43 10.48
C SER A 101 0.99 -2.04 11.03
N VAL A 102 1.37 -1.98 12.31
CA VAL A 102 1.77 -0.72 12.96
C VAL A 102 3.25 -0.47 12.72
N VAL A 103 3.58 0.75 12.29
CA VAL A 103 4.95 1.21 12.10
C VAL A 103 5.23 2.36 13.05
N ARG A 104 6.33 2.29 13.80
CA ARG A 104 6.77 3.36 14.67
C ARG A 104 7.16 4.60 13.87
N ALA A 105 6.79 5.76 14.38
CA ALA A 105 7.23 7.03 13.84
C ALA A 105 8.53 7.45 14.52
N HIS A 106 9.56 7.70 13.71
CA HIS A 106 10.81 8.27 14.21
C HIS A 106 10.57 9.70 14.71
N GLN A 107 11.41 10.20 15.61
CA GLN A 107 11.31 11.58 16.14
C GLN A 107 11.25 12.64 15.02
N HIS A 108 11.91 12.41 13.87
CA HIS A 108 11.86 13.30 12.72
C HIS A 108 10.45 13.46 12.14
N SER A 109 9.62 12.42 12.19
CA SER A 109 8.22 12.48 11.75
C SER A 109 7.28 13.03 12.80
N ALA A 110 7.65 12.98 14.10
CA ALA A 110 6.85 13.46 15.22
C ALA A 110 6.57 14.98 15.17
N GLY A 111 7.46 15.74 14.53
CA GLY A 111 7.29 17.17 14.29
C GLY A 111 6.32 17.55 13.16
N ALA A 112 5.61 16.60 12.59
CA ALA A 112 4.58 16.87 11.58
C ALA A 112 3.43 17.67 12.20
N ARG A 113 3.06 18.80 11.57
CA ARG A 113 1.94 19.61 12.05
C ARG A 113 0.62 18.88 11.87
N LYS A 114 -0.18 18.76 12.91
CA LYS A 114 -1.52 18.12 12.88
C LYS A 114 -2.55 18.90 12.06
N LYS A 115 -2.34 20.22 11.85
CA LYS A 115 -3.25 21.10 11.10
C LYS A 115 -2.51 21.78 9.95
N GLY A 116 -3.15 21.89 8.78
CA GLY A 116 -2.67 22.74 7.67
C GLY A 116 -1.80 22.03 6.62
N ALA A 117 -1.79 20.73 6.54
CA ALA A 117 -1.23 20.04 5.40
C ALA A 117 -2.12 20.25 4.16
N ALA A 118 -1.57 20.85 3.09
CA ALA A 118 -2.26 20.88 1.81
C ALA A 118 -2.59 19.44 1.40
N ARG A 119 -3.88 19.14 1.22
CA ARG A 119 -4.33 17.82 0.75
C ARG A 119 -3.79 17.58 -0.66
N PRO A 120 -3.12 16.43 -0.91
CA PRO A 120 -2.87 16.03 -2.28
C PRO A 120 -4.22 15.90 -3.02
N LYS A 121 -4.27 16.25 -4.29
CA LYS A 121 -5.46 16.07 -5.15
C LYS A 121 -5.81 14.59 -5.38
N SER A 122 -5.00 13.64 -4.90
CA SER A 122 -5.26 12.21 -5.00
C SER A 122 -6.29 11.76 -3.96
N THR A 123 -7.16 10.86 -4.36
CA THR A 123 -8.37 10.35 -3.71
C THR A 123 -8.20 9.64 -2.35
N LEU A 124 -7.03 9.74 -1.70
CA LEU A 124 -6.76 9.15 -0.40
C LEU A 124 -6.73 10.24 0.68
N ALA A 125 -7.90 10.58 1.19
CA ALA A 125 -8.01 11.44 2.36
C ALA A 125 -7.57 10.66 3.61
N VAL A 126 -6.29 10.77 3.95
CA VAL A 126 -5.82 10.40 5.29
C VAL A 126 -6.14 11.55 6.22
N ASP A 127 -6.84 11.28 7.30
CA ASP A 127 -7.14 12.31 8.30
C ASP A 127 -5.86 12.76 9.01
N GLY A 128 -5.51 14.03 8.89
CA GLY A 128 -4.25 14.57 9.39
C GLY A 128 -3.02 14.00 8.69
N GLU A 129 -1.94 13.80 9.46
CA GLU A 129 -0.68 13.21 8.96
C GLU A 129 -0.58 11.69 9.18
N GLY A 130 -1.70 11.01 9.51
CA GLY A 130 -1.72 9.58 9.78
C GLY A 130 -0.83 9.18 10.97
N LEU A 131 -0.65 10.08 11.93
CA LEU A 131 0.11 9.86 13.15
C LEU A 131 -0.81 9.82 14.36
N GLY A 132 -0.58 8.83 15.22
CA GLY A 132 -1.30 8.70 16.46
C GLY A 132 -0.54 7.85 17.47
N ARG A 133 -1.02 7.79 18.69
CA ARG A 133 -0.37 7.03 19.77
C ARG A 133 -0.95 5.62 19.84
N SER A 134 -0.11 4.63 19.65
CA SER A 134 -0.34 3.24 20.02
C SER A 134 0.36 2.92 21.35
N ARG A 135 0.20 1.69 21.85
CA ARG A 135 0.92 1.24 23.07
C ARG A 135 2.44 1.40 22.96
N GLY A 136 3.00 1.32 21.74
CA GLY A 136 4.43 1.49 21.45
C GLY A 136 4.86 2.93 21.18
N GLY A 137 4.03 3.95 21.45
CA GLY A 137 4.31 5.36 21.19
C GLY A 137 3.71 5.88 19.91
N LEU A 138 4.29 6.94 19.37
CA LEU A 138 3.81 7.58 18.13
C LEU A 138 4.02 6.64 16.94
N SER A 139 2.96 6.42 16.17
CA SER A 139 2.95 5.40 15.12
C SER A 139 1.93 5.71 14.02
N THR A 140 2.13 5.04 12.89
CA THR A 140 1.21 4.99 11.75
C THR A 140 0.80 3.54 11.54
N LYS A 141 -0.44 3.30 11.17
CA LYS A 141 -0.90 1.97 10.76
C LYS A 141 -1.02 1.90 9.23
N ILE A 142 -0.47 0.85 8.66
CA ILE A 142 -0.56 0.52 7.24
C ILE A 142 -1.64 -0.54 7.09
N HIS A 143 -2.70 -0.26 6.34
CA HIS A 143 -3.69 -1.25 5.91
C HIS A 143 -3.34 -1.63 4.48
N LEU A 144 -3.19 -2.92 4.23
CA LEU A 144 -2.69 -3.46 2.96
C LEU A 144 -3.69 -4.47 2.41
N ALA A 145 -4.01 -4.33 1.13
CA ALA A 145 -4.67 -5.34 0.33
C ALA A 145 -3.69 -5.87 -0.71
N VAL A 146 -3.56 -7.17 -0.79
CA VAL A 146 -2.71 -7.86 -1.78
C VAL A 146 -3.55 -8.83 -2.60
N ASP A 147 -3.11 -9.13 -3.82
CA ASP A 147 -3.66 -10.19 -4.64
C ASP A 147 -3.29 -11.58 -4.11
N GLY A 148 -3.77 -12.67 -4.74
CA GLY A 148 -3.47 -14.04 -4.33
C GLY A 148 -1.99 -14.40 -4.42
N ARG A 149 -1.20 -13.72 -5.26
CA ARG A 149 0.27 -13.84 -5.35
C ARG A 149 1.00 -13.09 -4.23
N GLY A 150 0.29 -12.25 -3.48
CA GLY A 150 0.83 -11.41 -2.42
C GLY A 150 1.50 -10.14 -2.95
N LEU A 151 1.01 -9.60 -4.07
CA LEU A 151 1.45 -8.31 -4.62
C LEU A 151 0.52 -7.18 -4.16
N PRO A 152 1.06 -6.01 -3.78
CA PRO A 152 0.27 -4.92 -3.22
C PRO A 152 -0.70 -4.32 -4.24
N MET A 153 -2.01 -4.45 -4.00
CA MET A 153 -3.06 -3.82 -4.79
C MET A 153 -3.42 -2.42 -4.28
N ARG A 154 -3.47 -2.27 -2.95
CA ARG A 154 -3.85 -1.02 -2.31
C ARG A 154 -3.23 -0.87 -0.93
N VAL A 155 -2.84 0.35 -0.60
CA VAL A 155 -2.35 0.74 0.73
C VAL A 155 -3.15 1.93 1.23
N VAL A 156 -3.60 1.87 2.47
CA VAL A 156 -4.22 3.00 3.19
C VAL A 156 -3.47 3.22 4.50
N LEU A 157 -3.20 4.47 4.82
CA LEU A 157 -2.51 4.88 6.05
C LEU A 157 -3.50 5.49 7.03
N THR A 158 -3.38 5.14 8.30
CA THR A 158 -4.15 5.75 9.38
C THR A 158 -3.25 6.03 10.59
N ALA A 159 -3.78 6.73 11.56
CA ALA A 159 -3.14 6.85 12.87
C ALA A 159 -2.99 5.47 13.52
N GLY A 160 -1.90 5.25 14.27
CA GLY A 160 -1.53 3.93 14.78
C GLY A 160 -2.55 3.25 15.69
N GLN A 161 -3.43 4.01 16.34
CA GLN A 161 -4.52 3.50 17.19
C GLN A 161 -5.81 3.19 16.43
N ALA A 162 -5.91 3.52 15.13
CA ALA A 162 -7.12 3.30 14.35
C ALA A 162 -7.51 1.81 14.31
N GLY A 163 -8.81 1.53 14.39
CA GLY A 163 -9.35 0.18 14.27
C GLY A 163 -9.18 -0.37 12.85
N ASP A 164 -9.01 -1.67 12.73
CA ASP A 164 -8.78 -2.32 11.44
C ASP A 164 -10.07 -2.49 10.63
N ASN A 165 -11.13 -2.96 11.29
CA ASN A 165 -12.40 -3.27 10.62
C ASN A 165 -13.00 -2.06 9.84
N PRO A 166 -13.03 -0.83 10.36
CA PRO A 166 -13.53 0.32 9.62
C PRO A 166 -12.76 0.64 8.32
N GLN A 167 -11.52 0.17 8.21
CA GLN A 167 -10.67 0.45 7.06
C GLN A 167 -10.84 -0.56 5.92
N LEU A 168 -11.49 -1.70 6.16
CA LEU A 168 -11.64 -2.74 5.14
C LEU A 168 -12.40 -2.24 3.91
N LEU A 169 -13.59 -1.68 4.10
CA LEU A 169 -14.39 -1.21 2.96
C LEU A 169 -13.71 -0.06 2.19
N PRO A 170 -13.19 1.00 2.83
CA PRO A 170 -12.40 2.02 2.15
C PRO A 170 -11.18 1.47 1.40
N LEU A 171 -10.50 0.47 1.96
CA LEU A 171 -9.36 -0.19 1.32
C LEU A 171 -9.79 -0.90 0.03
N LEU A 172 -10.87 -1.67 0.07
CA LEU A 172 -11.42 -2.37 -1.09
C LEU A 172 -11.99 -1.40 -2.14
N ASP A 173 -12.68 -0.35 -1.72
CA ASP A 173 -13.24 0.68 -2.61
C ASP A 173 -12.14 1.43 -3.39
N GLY A 174 -10.93 1.43 -2.84
CA GLY A 174 -9.75 1.98 -3.49
C GLY A 174 -9.12 1.07 -4.53
N ILE A 175 -9.49 -0.21 -4.61
CA ILE A 175 -9.00 -1.12 -5.65
C ILE A 175 -9.77 -0.85 -6.93
N ARG A 176 -9.09 -0.28 -7.93
CA ARG A 176 -9.65 0.01 -9.25
C ARG A 176 -8.60 -0.26 -10.30
N VAL A 177 -8.70 -1.40 -10.95
CA VAL A 177 -7.81 -1.80 -12.04
C VAL A 177 -8.51 -1.48 -13.35
N ARG A 178 -7.97 -0.51 -14.08
CA ARG A 178 -8.46 -0.13 -15.41
C ARG A 178 -8.25 -1.32 -16.36
N ARG A 179 -9.14 -1.52 -17.30
CA ARG A 179 -8.93 -2.50 -18.36
C ARG A 179 -7.97 -1.95 -19.41
N ASP A 180 -7.18 -2.83 -19.98
CA ASP A 180 -6.38 -2.51 -21.18
C ASP A 180 -7.31 -2.58 -22.40
N GLY A 181 -8.15 -1.52 -22.56
CA GLY A 181 -9.20 -1.45 -23.56
C GLY A 181 -10.50 -0.84 -23.00
N PRO A 182 -11.58 -0.86 -23.78
CA PRO A 182 -12.87 -0.31 -23.37
C PRO A 182 -13.50 -1.13 -22.24
N GLY A 183 -14.21 -0.46 -21.35
CA GLY A 183 -14.97 -1.10 -20.28
C GLY A 183 -14.75 -0.47 -18.91
N ARG A 184 -15.56 -0.89 -17.94
CA ARG A 184 -15.45 -0.39 -16.57
C ARG A 184 -14.21 -1.01 -15.88
N PRO A 185 -13.50 -0.24 -15.04
CA PRO A 185 -12.44 -0.78 -14.20
C PRO A 185 -12.93 -1.96 -13.36
N ARG A 186 -12.12 -2.99 -13.24
CA ARG A 186 -12.36 -4.07 -12.28
C ARG A 186 -12.08 -3.55 -10.88
N SER A 187 -13.05 -3.68 -9.99
CA SER A 187 -12.97 -3.16 -8.62
C SER A 187 -13.53 -4.14 -7.58
N ARG A 188 -14.09 -5.26 -8.04
CA ARG A 188 -14.71 -6.26 -7.16
C ARG A 188 -13.82 -7.49 -7.08
N PRO A 189 -13.25 -7.78 -5.89
CA PRO A 189 -12.64 -9.07 -5.62
C PRO A 189 -13.65 -10.22 -5.72
N ASP A 190 -13.20 -11.39 -6.09
CA ASP A 190 -14.00 -12.62 -6.04
C ASP A 190 -14.06 -13.13 -4.59
N VAL A 191 -12.93 -13.04 -3.89
CA VAL A 191 -12.79 -13.44 -2.50
C VAL A 191 -12.02 -12.38 -1.73
N VAL A 192 -12.41 -12.14 -0.48
CA VAL A 192 -11.64 -11.35 0.48
C VAL A 192 -11.32 -12.21 1.69
N ILE A 193 -10.04 -12.33 2.02
CA ILE A 193 -9.53 -13.07 3.17
C ILE A 193 -8.97 -12.07 4.18
N ALA A 194 -9.44 -12.12 5.43
CA ALA A 194 -8.97 -11.23 6.49
C ALA A 194 -8.97 -11.94 7.84
N ASP A 195 -8.23 -11.39 8.80
CA ASP A 195 -8.21 -11.94 10.16
C ASP A 195 -9.53 -11.67 10.92
N LYS A 196 -9.62 -12.20 12.15
CA LYS A 196 -10.81 -12.04 13.00
C LYS A 196 -11.08 -10.59 13.42
N ALA A 197 -10.11 -9.66 13.32
CA ALA A 197 -10.34 -8.25 13.61
C ALA A 197 -11.33 -7.62 12.62
N TYR A 198 -11.45 -8.17 11.41
CA TYR A 198 -12.35 -7.71 10.36
C TYR A 198 -13.72 -8.42 10.35
N SER A 199 -13.97 -9.33 11.28
CA SER A 199 -15.15 -10.24 11.28
C SER A 199 -16.47 -9.59 11.70
N HIS A 200 -16.55 -8.26 11.80
CA HIS A 200 -17.75 -7.56 12.26
C HIS A 200 -18.98 -7.90 11.38
N PRO A 201 -20.18 -8.11 11.97
CA PRO A 201 -21.39 -8.49 11.22
C PRO A 201 -21.75 -7.54 10.08
N SER A 202 -21.62 -6.22 10.29
CA SER A 202 -21.88 -5.22 9.25
C SER A 202 -20.92 -5.33 8.06
N THR A 203 -19.67 -5.68 8.30
CA THR A 203 -18.67 -5.92 7.26
C THR A 203 -19.03 -7.15 6.44
N ARG A 204 -19.39 -8.26 7.10
CA ARG A 204 -19.87 -9.46 6.42
C ARG A 204 -21.12 -9.18 5.57
N GLN A 205 -22.07 -8.40 6.11
CA GLN A 205 -23.26 -8.00 5.38
C GLN A 205 -22.93 -7.12 4.17
N ALA A 206 -22.04 -6.15 4.32
CA ALA A 206 -21.63 -5.27 3.22
C ALA A 206 -20.96 -6.04 2.08
N LEU A 207 -20.06 -6.98 2.38
CA LEU A 207 -19.40 -7.82 1.38
C LEU A 207 -20.38 -8.78 0.70
N ARG A 208 -21.30 -9.37 1.44
CA ARG A 208 -22.37 -10.21 0.88
C ARG A 208 -23.23 -9.44 -0.11
N ARG A 209 -23.64 -8.21 0.22
CA ARG A 209 -24.41 -7.34 -0.70
C ARG A 209 -23.66 -7.01 -1.99
N ARG A 210 -22.31 -7.00 -1.94
CA ARG A 210 -21.44 -6.78 -3.11
C ARG A 210 -21.17 -8.06 -3.90
N GLY A 211 -21.70 -9.22 -3.46
CA GLY A 211 -21.42 -10.52 -4.07
C GLY A 211 -19.97 -10.97 -3.90
N ILE A 212 -19.31 -10.57 -2.81
CA ILE A 212 -17.92 -10.91 -2.50
C ILE A 212 -17.91 -12.02 -1.46
N THR A 213 -17.22 -13.12 -1.74
CA THR A 213 -16.97 -14.19 -0.77
C THR A 213 -16.03 -13.68 0.31
N PHE A 214 -16.44 -13.76 1.58
CA PHE A 214 -15.63 -13.26 2.69
C PHE A 214 -15.21 -14.38 3.63
N VAL A 215 -13.92 -14.61 3.74
CA VAL A 215 -13.29 -15.65 4.57
C VAL A 215 -12.57 -14.98 5.74
N SER A 216 -13.15 -15.12 6.92
CA SER A 216 -12.60 -14.60 8.17
C SER A 216 -13.15 -15.41 9.34
N PRO A 217 -12.31 -15.83 10.30
CA PRO A 217 -12.82 -16.54 11.48
C PRO A 217 -13.68 -15.60 12.33
N GLU A 218 -14.57 -16.19 13.13
CA GLU A 218 -15.30 -15.42 14.12
C GLU A 218 -14.45 -15.14 15.36
N ARG A 219 -14.76 -14.04 16.01
CA ARG A 219 -14.20 -13.71 17.32
C ARG A 219 -14.93 -14.50 18.41
N THR A 220 -14.21 -14.83 19.49
CA THR A 220 -14.74 -15.57 20.63
C THR A 220 -16.00 -14.91 21.22
N ASP A 221 -16.00 -13.57 21.32
CA ASP A 221 -17.17 -12.81 21.80
C ASP A 221 -18.39 -12.94 20.88
N GLN A 222 -18.19 -12.99 19.56
CA GLN A 222 -19.28 -13.21 18.59
C GLN A 222 -19.88 -14.61 18.70
N ILE A 223 -19.04 -15.62 18.90
CA ILE A 223 -19.45 -17.00 19.12
C ILE A 223 -20.28 -17.09 20.40
N ALA A 224 -19.80 -16.51 21.50
CA ALA A 224 -20.51 -16.50 22.79
C ALA A 224 -21.83 -15.75 22.72
N GLN A 225 -21.88 -14.58 22.06
CA GLN A 225 -23.13 -13.83 21.86
C GLN A 225 -24.17 -14.60 21.03
N ARG A 226 -23.70 -15.34 20.00
CA ARG A 226 -24.59 -16.19 19.20
C ARG A 226 -25.12 -17.35 20.04
N ALA A 227 -24.29 -18.03 20.81
CA ALA A 227 -24.70 -19.13 21.70
C ALA A 227 -25.71 -18.65 22.75
N ALA A 228 -25.47 -17.47 23.36
CA ALA A 228 -26.39 -16.90 24.35
C ALA A 228 -27.80 -16.60 23.79
N LYS A 229 -27.93 -16.36 22.46
CA LYS A 229 -29.22 -16.15 21.81
C LYS A 229 -29.98 -17.47 21.51
N GLY A 230 -29.37 -18.62 21.73
CA GLY A 230 -29.95 -19.92 21.41
C GLY A 230 -30.43 -20.02 19.95
N ALA A 231 -31.64 -20.49 19.72
CA ALA A 231 -32.21 -20.60 18.38
C ALA A 231 -32.26 -19.28 17.58
N ARG A 232 -32.35 -18.14 18.28
CA ARG A 232 -32.32 -16.80 17.66
C ARG A 232 -30.92 -16.34 17.22
N GLY A 233 -29.86 -17.05 17.61
CA GLY A 233 -28.50 -16.74 17.27
C GLY A 233 -28.13 -16.98 15.80
N GLY A 234 -28.91 -17.81 15.12
CA GLY A 234 -28.74 -18.13 13.71
C GLY A 234 -27.55 -19.06 13.44
N ARG A 235 -27.39 -19.42 12.16
CA ARG A 235 -26.28 -20.27 11.67
C ARG A 235 -24.93 -19.53 11.73
N PRO A 236 -23.84 -20.21 12.16
CA PRO A 236 -22.49 -19.68 12.07
C PRO A 236 -22.16 -19.22 10.64
N PRO A 237 -21.37 -18.15 10.46
CA PRO A 237 -20.85 -17.82 9.15
C PRO A 237 -20.03 -18.96 8.56
N ALA A 238 -20.17 -19.20 7.26
CA ALA A 238 -19.31 -20.16 6.56
C ALA A 238 -17.84 -19.74 6.69
N PHE A 239 -17.00 -20.71 7.00
CA PHE A 239 -15.55 -20.50 7.11
C PHE A 239 -14.82 -21.61 6.36
N ASP A 240 -14.11 -21.23 5.31
CA ASP A 240 -13.26 -22.11 4.53
C ASP A 240 -11.84 -22.06 5.08
N THR A 241 -11.42 -23.13 5.75
CA THR A 241 -10.11 -23.24 6.40
C THR A 241 -8.98 -23.33 5.39
N GLU A 242 -9.19 -24.00 4.25
CA GLU A 242 -8.16 -24.17 3.22
C GLU A 242 -7.90 -22.82 2.53
N LEU A 243 -8.95 -22.14 2.15
CA LEU A 243 -8.85 -20.81 1.56
C LEU A 243 -8.26 -19.80 2.55
N TYR A 244 -8.56 -19.93 3.85
CA TYR A 244 -8.00 -19.05 4.88
C TYR A 244 -6.48 -19.19 5.03
N LYS A 245 -5.90 -20.35 4.76
CA LYS A 245 -4.43 -20.54 4.79
C LYS A 245 -3.71 -19.61 3.80
N GLN A 246 -4.38 -19.24 2.71
CA GLN A 246 -3.83 -18.30 1.73
C GLN A 246 -3.61 -16.89 2.30
N ARG A 247 -4.21 -16.52 3.44
CA ARG A 247 -3.97 -15.24 4.11
C ARG A 247 -2.49 -14.93 4.35
N ASN A 248 -1.65 -15.96 4.50
CA ASN A 248 -0.23 -15.78 4.72
C ASN A 248 0.48 -14.94 3.63
N VAL A 249 -0.10 -14.79 2.44
CA VAL A 249 0.50 -13.96 1.38
C VAL A 249 0.61 -12.48 1.79
N VAL A 250 -0.36 -11.93 2.55
CA VAL A 250 -0.29 -10.54 3.00
C VAL A 250 0.79 -10.35 4.08
N GLU A 251 0.98 -11.31 4.98
CA GLU A 251 2.06 -11.29 5.97
C GLU A 251 3.44 -11.31 5.28
N ARG A 252 3.60 -12.19 4.27
CA ARG A 252 4.82 -12.23 3.45
C ARG A 252 5.05 -10.92 2.70
N CYS A 253 3.97 -10.26 2.24
CA CYS A 253 4.09 -8.96 1.59
C CYS A 253 4.59 -7.90 2.58
N PHE A 254 4.06 -7.85 3.80
CA PHE A 254 4.57 -6.95 4.84
C PHE A 254 6.05 -7.20 5.13
N ASN A 255 6.47 -8.46 5.19
CA ASN A 255 7.89 -8.80 5.39
C ASN A 255 8.77 -8.29 4.24
N ARG A 256 8.31 -8.43 2.98
CA ARG A 256 9.01 -7.87 1.81
C ARG A 256 9.07 -6.34 1.85
N LEU A 257 7.98 -5.66 2.22
CA LEU A 257 7.96 -4.21 2.37
C LEU A 257 8.91 -3.73 3.49
N LYS A 258 8.98 -4.45 4.61
CA LYS A 258 9.88 -4.12 5.74
C LYS A 258 11.38 -4.36 5.42
N GLN A 259 11.71 -5.09 4.35
CA GLN A 259 13.11 -5.16 3.86
C GLN A 259 13.62 -3.80 3.35
N PHE A 260 12.71 -2.92 2.95
CA PHE A 260 13.02 -1.51 2.76
C PHE A 260 13.09 -0.84 4.14
N ARG A 261 14.29 -0.66 4.67
CA ARG A 261 14.52 -0.19 6.05
C ARG A 261 13.81 1.14 6.36
N ASP A 262 13.72 2.01 5.36
CA ASP A 262 13.03 3.29 5.47
C ASP A 262 11.52 3.14 5.70
N LEU A 263 10.92 2.02 5.29
CA LEU A 263 9.51 1.72 5.49
C LEU A 263 9.22 1.01 6.82
N ALA A 264 10.22 0.33 7.39
CA ALA A 264 10.09 -0.37 8.66
C ALA A 264 9.98 0.61 9.85
N THR A 265 10.46 1.84 9.69
CA THR A 265 10.30 2.97 10.62
C THR A 265 9.92 4.20 9.79
N ARG A 266 8.85 4.88 10.17
CA ARG A 266 8.42 6.06 9.43
C ARG A 266 9.29 7.28 9.75
N TYR A 267 10.14 7.69 8.81
CA TYR A 267 10.93 8.92 8.88
C TYR A 267 10.23 10.10 8.20
N ALA A 268 9.40 9.84 7.21
CA ALA A 268 8.70 10.86 6.44
C ALA A 268 7.73 11.66 7.33
N LYS A 269 7.90 12.99 7.39
CA LYS A 269 7.01 13.89 8.14
C LYS A 269 5.59 13.88 7.59
N ARG A 270 5.47 13.98 6.26
CA ARG A 270 4.18 14.05 5.57
C ARG A 270 3.70 12.67 5.22
N VAL A 271 2.42 12.41 5.49
CA VAL A 271 1.78 11.14 5.12
C VAL A 271 1.85 10.87 3.62
N ALA A 272 1.73 11.91 2.79
CA ALA A 272 1.81 11.77 1.34
C ALA A 272 3.16 11.21 0.86
N TYR A 273 4.26 11.58 1.52
CA TYR A 273 5.58 11.05 1.17
C TYR A 273 5.74 9.61 1.62
N TYR A 274 5.30 9.28 2.82
CA TYR A 274 5.32 7.89 3.29
C TYR A 274 4.44 6.99 2.42
N GLN A 275 3.28 7.49 1.99
CA GLN A 275 2.43 6.78 1.02
C GLN A 275 3.14 6.57 -0.32
N ALA A 276 3.85 7.58 -0.83
CA ALA A 276 4.62 7.47 -2.07
C ALA A 276 5.78 6.47 -1.94
N GLU A 277 6.48 6.47 -0.82
CA GLU A 277 7.55 5.52 -0.51
C GLU A 277 7.03 4.08 -0.51
N LEU A 278 5.86 3.82 0.10
CA LEU A 278 5.18 2.53 0.03
C LEU A 278 4.74 2.16 -1.38
N THR A 279 4.24 3.14 -2.15
CA THR A 279 3.85 2.94 -3.55
C THR A 279 5.05 2.56 -4.42
N ILE A 280 6.19 3.23 -4.24
CA ILE A 280 7.44 2.90 -4.96
C ILE A 280 7.91 1.47 -4.61
N ALA A 281 7.86 1.09 -3.34
CA ALA A 281 8.18 -0.28 -2.95
C ALA A 281 7.21 -1.30 -3.56
N ALA A 282 5.90 -0.98 -3.63
CA ALA A 282 4.91 -1.80 -4.31
C ALA A 282 5.25 -1.98 -5.79
N ILE A 283 5.57 -0.89 -6.51
CA ILE A 283 6.02 -0.95 -7.92
C ILE A 283 7.19 -1.92 -8.07
N VAL A 284 8.20 -1.84 -7.19
CA VAL A 284 9.36 -2.76 -7.24
C VAL A 284 8.95 -4.22 -7.02
N LEU A 285 7.94 -4.49 -6.18
CA LEU A 285 7.44 -5.85 -5.95
C LEU A 285 6.72 -6.41 -7.19
N TRP A 286 5.97 -5.58 -7.90
CA TRP A 286 5.29 -5.95 -9.15
C TRP A 286 6.26 -6.18 -10.32
N LEU A 287 7.39 -5.48 -10.36
CA LEU A 287 8.38 -5.56 -11.44
C LEU A 287 9.39 -6.73 -11.29
N ARG A 288 9.31 -7.49 -10.21
CA ARG A 288 10.18 -8.66 -9.95
C ARG A 288 9.61 -9.92 -10.55
#